data_05e491f85b36ddca1952f95c32a4a2c5
#
_entry.id   05e491f85b36ddca1952f95c32a4a2c5
#
_cell.length_a   1.000
_cell.length_b   1.000
_cell.length_c   1.000
_cell.angle_alpha   90.00
_cell.angle_beta   90.00
_cell.angle_gamma   90.00
#
_symmetry.space_group_name_H-M   'P 1'
#
loop_
_entity.id
_entity.type
_entity.pdbx_description
1 polymer ?
#
loop_
_entity_poly.entity_id
_entity_poly.type
_entity_poly.pdbx_seq_one_letter_code
_entity_poly.pdbx_strand_id
1 'polypeptide(L)'
;MLALLGVGVADIRARLADGRADDVPGRVLDLHHVWDYYRTRFLLRRVRDYRRVLDVADELAWECYGPVLGLAGARAKEPPLVGFSRAAAPRAHRRGSAYHDLLPRGGIHTREGREAAARLPFPVIDVPWSFGSHLPALLTVAHEAAHHIDEDRGLGDEIRRRITAAGLAPERAVPWERWSGEAFADVCAAVLCGPAYAAVLAELLDAGDDTDEPDERDFDGAHPPPGARLRLTRAAARLAGHPGAPDDTEDRACDGDEAHVVAGALLRGGWSGLDGLSLTDLLGAGGPPGRADVPEGARRLLAGGPSRCSSAAGVLAAAALAFQRDPAAYDRQAVGERAVTEVLRLRA
;
A
#
# COMPACT_ATOMS: atom_id res chain seq x y z
N MET A 1 -0.40 14.15 -16.39
CA MET A 1 0.19 15.33 -15.71
C MET A 1 0.55 16.45 -16.69
N LEU A 2 1.51 16.27 -17.63
CA LEU A 2 1.90 17.36 -18.55
C LEU A 2 0.73 17.92 -19.35
N ALA A 3 -0.20 17.09 -19.81
CA ALA A 3 -1.41 17.55 -20.51
C ALA A 3 -2.30 18.42 -19.62
N LEU A 4 -2.49 18.06 -18.35
CA LEU A 4 -3.26 18.84 -17.38
C LEU A 4 -2.65 20.20 -17.09
N LEU A 5 -1.32 20.23 -16.85
CA LEU A 5 -0.59 21.49 -16.68
C LEU A 5 -0.66 22.34 -17.95
N GLY A 6 -0.57 21.70 -19.13
CA GLY A 6 -0.73 22.37 -20.42
C GLY A 6 -2.07 23.05 -20.59
N VAL A 7 -3.16 22.39 -20.20
CA VAL A 7 -4.52 22.98 -20.21
C VAL A 7 -4.60 24.19 -19.25
N GLY A 8 -4.05 24.07 -18.04
CA GLY A 8 -4.02 25.19 -17.07
C GLY A 8 -3.22 26.39 -17.58
N VAL A 9 -2.06 26.15 -18.19
CA VAL A 9 -1.26 27.21 -18.82
C VAL A 9 -1.98 27.89 -19.98
N ALA A 10 -2.70 27.10 -20.82
CA ALA A 10 -3.49 27.65 -21.92
C ALA A 10 -4.65 28.53 -21.42
N ASP A 11 -5.34 28.11 -20.35
CA ASP A 11 -6.39 28.93 -19.71
C ASP A 11 -5.85 30.24 -19.17
N ILE A 12 -4.70 30.22 -18.47
CA ILE A 12 -4.03 31.43 -17.99
C ILE A 12 -3.70 32.41 -19.15
N ARG A 13 -3.15 31.87 -20.26
CA ARG A 13 -2.84 32.68 -21.44
C ARG A 13 -4.07 33.32 -22.05
N ALA A 14 -5.17 32.56 -22.17
CA ALA A 14 -6.43 33.08 -22.69
C ALA A 14 -6.99 34.22 -21.79
N ARG A 15 -6.97 34.06 -20.47
CA ARG A 15 -7.41 35.10 -19.53
C ARG A 15 -6.59 36.38 -19.63
N LEU A 16 -5.27 36.25 -19.74
CA LEU A 16 -4.42 37.42 -19.94
C LEU A 16 -4.73 38.16 -21.25
N ALA A 17 -4.99 37.41 -22.32
CA ALA A 17 -5.38 37.98 -23.62
C ALA A 17 -6.75 38.72 -23.55
N ASP A 18 -7.68 38.20 -22.70
CA ASP A 18 -9.02 38.79 -22.47
C ASP A 18 -8.99 39.95 -21.45
N GLY A 19 -7.83 40.35 -20.94
CA GLY A 19 -7.70 41.40 -19.92
C GLY A 19 -8.19 40.99 -18.52
N ARG A 20 -8.46 39.71 -18.27
CA ARG A 20 -8.90 39.18 -16.97
C ARG A 20 -7.70 38.71 -16.15
N ALA A 21 -6.96 39.65 -15.59
CA ALA A 21 -5.71 39.38 -14.90
C ALA A 21 -5.86 39.15 -13.39
N ASP A 22 -6.98 39.49 -12.78
CA ASP A 22 -7.14 39.58 -11.33
C ASP A 22 -6.96 38.23 -10.61
N ASP A 23 -7.37 37.12 -11.22
CA ASP A 23 -7.26 35.75 -10.66
C ASP A 23 -6.02 34.98 -11.17
N VAL A 24 -5.26 35.55 -12.09
CA VAL A 24 -4.08 34.89 -12.70
C VAL A 24 -3.00 34.54 -11.69
N PRO A 25 -2.61 35.40 -10.73
CA PRO A 25 -1.60 35.04 -9.73
C PRO A 25 -1.95 33.80 -8.92
N GLY A 26 -3.21 33.68 -8.47
CA GLY A 26 -3.69 32.50 -7.73
C GLY A 26 -3.62 31.23 -8.57
N ARG A 27 -4.00 31.29 -9.85
CA ARG A 27 -3.93 30.15 -10.79
C ARG A 27 -2.52 29.71 -11.09
N VAL A 28 -1.60 30.65 -11.26
CA VAL A 28 -0.17 30.35 -11.44
C VAL A 28 0.37 29.64 -10.21
N LEU A 29 0.03 30.14 -9.01
CA LEU A 29 0.46 29.53 -7.76
C LEU A 29 -0.09 28.11 -7.61
N ASP A 30 -1.39 27.89 -7.90
CA ASP A 30 -2.01 26.56 -7.85
C ASP A 30 -1.33 25.57 -8.80
N LEU A 31 -1.08 25.95 -10.05
CA LEU A 31 -0.36 25.10 -11.00
C LEU A 31 1.07 24.82 -10.56
N HIS A 32 1.72 25.81 -9.92
CA HIS A 32 3.08 25.63 -9.40
C HIS A 32 3.09 24.60 -8.26
N HIS A 33 2.13 24.66 -7.32
CA HIS A 33 2.00 23.68 -6.24
C HIS A 33 1.75 22.27 -6.75
N VAL A 34 0.84 22.10 -7.72
CA VAL A 34 0.59 20.80 -8.36
C VAL A 34 1.88 20.28 -9.04
N TRP A 35 2.58 21.16 -9.75
CA TRP A 35 3.85 20.79 -10.38
C TRP A 35 4.91 20.38 -9.37
N ASP A 36 5.14 21.16 -8.32
CA ASP A 36 6.17 20.89 -7.31
C ASP A 36 5.91 19.58 -6.56
N TYR A 37 4.65 19.26 -6.29
CA TYR A 37 4.26 18.00 -5.65
C TYR A 37 4.80 16.78 -6.44
N TYR A 38 4.56 16.73 -7.75
CA TYR A 38 5.03 15.62 -8.58
C TYR A 38 6.51 15.74 -8.96
N ARG A 39 6.98 16.97 -9.24
CA ARG A 39 8.36 17.21 -9.60
C ARG A 39 9.33 16.67 -8.56
N THR A 40 9.06 16.87 -7.27
CA THR A 40 9.90 16.37 -6.19
C THR A 40 10.02 14.85 -6.25
N ARG A 41 8.90 14.13 -6.45
CA ARG A 41 8.89 12.68 -6.56
C ARG A 41 9.66 12.16 -7.78
N PHE A 42 9.52 12.83 -8.92
CA PHE A 42 10.27 12.48 -10.13
C PHE A 42 11.76 12.82 -10.03
N LEU A 43 12.13 13.90 -9.35
CA LEU A 43 13.54 14.26 -9.18
C LEU A 43 14.29 13.27 -8.30
N LEU A 44 13.66 12.72 -7.26
CA LEU A 44 14.25 11.68 -6.42
C LEU A 44 14.63 10.44 -7.24
N ARG A 45 13.85 10.11 -8.27
CA ARG A 45 14.16 9.00 -9.19
C ARG A 45 15.35 9.26 -10.13
N ARG A 46 15.93 10.46 -10.12
CA ARG A 46 17.21 10.74 -10.81
C ARG A 46 18.44 10.35 -9.98
N VAL A 47 18.27 10.19 -8.68
CA VAL A 47 19.29 9.64 -7.79
C VAL A 47 19.22 8.13 -7.86
N ARG A 48 20.31 7.48 -8.28
CA ARG A 48 20.34 6.05 -8.62
C ARG A 48 19.81 5.16 -7.49
N ASP A 49 20.26 5.40 -6.26
CA ASP A 49 19.91 4.53 -5.13
C ASP A 49 18.46 4.69 -4.74
N TYR A 50 17.95 5.92 -4.66
CA TYR A 50 16.52 6.17 -4.43
C TYR A 50 15.65 5.62 -5.54
N ARG A 51 16.07 5.77 -6.80
CA ARG A 51 15.34 5.23 -7.93
C ARG A 51 15.16 3.73 -7.81
N ARG A 52 16.21 2.97 -7.49
CA ARG A 52 16.15 1.51 -7.41
C ARG A 52 15.15 1.04 -6.36
N VAL A 53 15.15 1.67 -5.17
CA VAL A 53 14.20 1.35 -4.11
C VAL A 53 12.77 1.72 -4.50
N LEU A 54 12.57 2.91 -5.08
CA LEU A 54 11.24 3.35 -5.53
C LEU A 54 10.71 2.51 -6.69
N ASP A 55 11.57 2.09 -7.63
CA ASP A 55 11.17 1.20 -8.72
C ASP A 55 10.73 -0.18 -8.17
N VAL A 56 11.38 -0.70 -7.13
CA VAL A 56 10.95 -1.94 -6.42
C VAL A 56 9.61 -1.74 -5.72
N ALA A 57 9.41 -0.61 -5.06
CA ALA A 57 8.15 -0.29 -4.41
C ALA A 57 7.00 -0.14 -5.41
N ASP A 58 7.28 0.46 -6.60
CA ASP A 58 6.30 0.54 -7.69
C ASP A 58 5.93 -0.87 -8.22
N GLU A 59 6.89 -1.80 -8.33
CA GLU A 59 6.59 -3.19 -8.74
C GLU A 59 5.67 -3.89 -7.73
N LEU A 60 5.90 -3.71 -6.43
CA LEU A 60 5.01 -4.26 -5.41
C LEU A 60 3.61 -3.62 -5.46
N ALA A 61 3.54 -2.29 -5.60
CA ALA A 61 2.27 -1.60 -5.79
C ALA A 61 1.54 -2.08 -7.05
N TRP A 62 2.29 -2.35 -8.14
CA TRP A 62 1.75 -2.89 -9.37
C TRP A 62 1.23 -4.33 -9.21
N GLU A 63 1.95 -5.21 -8.52
CA GLU A 63 1.47 -6.57 -8.26
C GLU A 63 0.17 -6.59 -7.45
N CYS A 64 -0.02 -5.63 -6.53
CA CYS A 64 -1.24 -5.48 -5.77
C CYS A 64 -2.38 -4.87 -6.62
N TYR A 65 -2.12 -3.76 -7.29
CA TYR A 65 -3.14 -2.95 -7.96
C TYR A 65 -3.39 -3.35 -9.43
N GLY A 66 -2.36 -3.84 -10.13
CA GLY A 66 -2.42 -4.16 -11.56
C GLY A 66 -3.57 -5.11 -11.96
N PRO A 67 -3.84 -6.18 -11.20
CA PRO A 67 -4.96 -7.10 -11.50
C PRO A 67 -6.32 -6.39 -11.60
N VAL A 68 -6.53 -5.32 -10.84
CA VAL A 68 -7.78 -4.55 -10.84
C VAL A 68 -8.00 -3.79 -12.15
N LEU A 69 -6.94 -3.42 -12.86
CA LEU A 69 -7.03 -2.69 -14.12
C LEU A 69 -7.62 -3.54 -15.26
N GLY A 70 -7.50 -4.87 -15.16
CA GLY A 70 -8.05 -5.81 -16.15
C GLY A 70 -9.54 -6.11 -15.98
N LEU A 71 -10.16 -5.63 -14.90
CA LEU A 71 -11.55 -5.95 -14.58
C LEU A 71 -12.54 -5.10 -15.38
N ALA A 72 -13.72 -5.66 -15.67
CA ALA A 72 -14.78 -4.98 -16.38
C ALA A 72 -15.23 -3.71 -15.62
N GLY A 73 -15.57 -2.66 -16.37
CA GLY A 73 -15.97 -1.38 -15.77
C GLY A 73 -14.84 -0.63 -15.06
N ALA A 74 -13.62 -1.17 -15.01
CA ALA A 74 -12.48 -0.40 -14.61
C ALA A 74 -12.28 0.73 -15.62
N ARG A 75 -12.46 1.98 -15.19
CA ARG A 75 -11.92 3.09 -15.98
C ARG A 75 -10.41 2.88 -15.99
N ALA A 76 -9.77 2.96 -17.16
CA ALA A 76 -8.32 2.90 -17.24
C ALA A 76 -7.75 3.96 -16.28
N LYS A 77 -7.23 3.53 -15.15
CA LYS A 77 -6.67 4.38 -14.11
C LYS A 77 -5.19 4.03 -13.97
N GLU A 78 -4.39 5.06 -13.83
CA GLU A 78 -2.97 4.88 -13.58
C GLU A 78 -2.75 4.24 -12.19
N PRO A 79 -1.79 3.32 -12.05
CA PRO A 79 -1.44 2.74 -10.76
C PRO A 79 -0.87 3.80 -9.81
N PRO A 80 -0.85 3.53 -8.50
CA PRO A 80 -0.21 4.41 -7.53
C PRO A 80 1.27 4.64 -7.84
N LEU A 81 1.74 5.89 -7.66
CA LEU A 81 3.14 6.25 -7.69
C LEU A 81 3.70 6.24 -6.27
N VAL A 82 4.70 5.42 -6.00
CA VAL A 82 5.36 5.42 -4.69
C VAL A 82 6.38 6.56 -4.61
N GLY A 83 6.44 7.24 -3.48
CA GLY A 83 7.38 8.34 -3.21
C GLY A 83 7.83 8.37 -1.77
N PHE A 84 9.04 8.92 -1.52
CA PHE A 84 9.49 9.17 -0.17
C PHE A 84 8.85 10.43 0.42
N SER A 85 8.52 10.37 1.70
CA SER A 85 7.98 11.46 2.49
C SER A 85 8.65 11.58 3.84
N ARG A 86 8.33 12.67 4.57
CA ARG A 86 8.77 12.89 5.95
C ARG A 86 7.81 12.27 6.98
N ALA A 87 6.75 11.62 6.53
CA ALA A 87 5.82 10.94 7.43
C ALA A 87 6.52 9.82 8.21
N ALA A 88 6.09 9.57 9.43
CA ALA A 88 6.61 8.49 10.24
C ALA A 88 6.09 7.11 9.79
N ALA A 89 4.91 7.08 9.13
CA ALA A 89 4.28 5.87 8.62
C ALA A 89 3.94 6.02 7.13
N PRO A 90 3.80 4.91 6.37
CA PRO A 90 3.27 4.93 5.02
C PRO A 90 1.87 5.53 4.95
N ARG A 91 1.51 6.06 3.80
CA ARG A 91 0.18 6.65 3.60
C ARG A 91 -0.25 6.61 2.14
N ALA A 92 -1.46 6.11 1.91
CA ALA A 92 -2.15 6.25 0.64
C ALA A 92 -2.81 7.62 0.49
N HIS A 93 -2.56 8.30 -0.62
CA HIS A 93 -3.17 9.58 -0.95
C HIS A 93 -4.15 9.41 -2.11
N ARG A 94 -5.43 9.58 -1.79
CA ARG A 94 -6.54 9.41 -2.73
C ARG A 94 -6.47 10.39 -3.89
N ARG A 95 -6.98 9.98 -5.05
CA ARG A 95 -7.16 10.89 -6.20
C ARG A 95 -7.98 12.11 -5.78
N GLY A 96 -7.37 13.27 -5.81
CA GLY A 96 -8.05 14.56 -5.65
C GLY A 96 -8.30 15.08 -4.24
N SER A 97 -8.29 14.25 -3.18
CA SER A 97 -8.56 14.73 -1.82
C SER A 97 -7.30 15.10 -1.02
N ALA A 98 -6.25 14.33 -1.16
CA ALA A 98 -5.04 14.44 -0.34
C ALA A 98 -4.08 15.55 -0.75
N TYR A 99 -4.27 16.15 -1.92
CA TYR A 99 -3.37 17.23 -2.36
C TYR A 99 -3.48 18.50 -1.51
N HIS A 100 -4.61 18.72 -0.88
CA HIS A 100 -4.78 19.86 0.05
C HIS A 100 -3.92 19.72 1.30
N ASP A 101 -3.77 18.49 1.81
CA ASP A 101 -3.03 18.22 3.05
C ASP A 101 -1.51 18.21 2.81
N LEU A 102 -1.10 18.00 1.55
CA LEU A 102 0.30 17.89 1.14
C LEU A 102 0.90 19.19 0.63
N LEU A 103 0.08 20.21 0.44
CA LEU A 103 0.51 21.50 -0.06
C LEU A 103 1.05 22.40 1.08
N PRO A 104 1.99 23.32 0.80
CA PRO A 104 2.45 24.31 1.76
C PRO A 104 1.26 25.07 2.34
N ARG A 105 1.44 25.63 3.55
CA ARG A 105 0.41 26.46 4.20
C ARG A 105 -0.16 27.49 3.22
N GLY A 106 -1.46 27.38 2.94
CA GLY A 106 -2.15 28.21 1.95
C GLY A 106 -2.93 27.40 0.91
N GLY A 107 -2.60 26.12 0.72
CA GLY A 107 -3.38 25.19 -0.12
C GLY A 107 -3.57 25.63 -1.57
N ILE A 108 -4.54 25.03 -2.26
CA ILE A 108 -5.01 25.44 -3.58
C ILE A 108 -6.12 26.46 -3.39
N HIS A 109 -5.94 27.66 -3.92
CA HIS A 109 -6.81 28.81 -3.65
C HIS A 109 -7.98 28.92 -4.63
N THR A 110 -7.77 28.49 -5.91
CA THR A 110 -8.80 28.64 -6.92
C THR A 110 -9.65 27.37 -7.05
N ARG A 111 -10.88 27.51 -7.53
CA ARG A 111 -11.78 26.40 -7.85
C ARG A 111 -11.14 25.51 -8.91
N GLU A 112 -10.59 26.10 -9.95
CA GLU A 112 -9.99 25.41 -11.08
C GLU A 112 -8.69 24.70 -10.68
N GLY A 113 -7.91 25.27 -9.75
CA GLY A 113 -6.77 24.59 -9.16
C GLY A 113 -7.20 23.32 -8.41
N ARG A 114 -8.29 23.39 -7.62
CA ARG A 114 -8.87 22.20 -6.97
C ARG A 114 -9.36 21.16 -7.98
N GLU A 115 -10.03 21.60 -9.04
CA GLU A 115 -10.47 20.71 -10.12
C GLU A 115 -9.28 20.06 -10.85
N ALA A 116 -8.20 20.81 -11.09
CA ALA A 116 -6.97 20.29 -11.68
C ALA A 116 -6.31 19.28 -10.75
N ALA A 117 -6.22 19.57 -9.45
CA ALA A 117 -5.72 18.64 -8.45
C ALA A 117 -6.55 17.35 -8.37
N ALA A 118 -7.89 17.47 -8.42
CA ALA A 118 -8.80 16.33 -8.42
C ALA A 118 -8.70 15.46 -9.67
N ARG A 119 -8.13 15.97 -10.75
CA ARG A 119 -7.96 15.26 -12.03
C ARG A 119 -6.58 14.68 -12.21
N LEU A 120 -5.72 14.72 -11.19
CA LEU A 120 -4.39 14.17 -11.32
C LEU A 120 -4.45 12.68 -11.71
N PRO A 121 -3.60 12.24 -12.66
CA PRO A 121 -3.80 10.98 -13.38
C PRO A 121 -3.57 9.75 -12.51
N PHE A 122 -2.82 9.86 -11.43
CA PHE A 122 -2.47 8.73 -10.57
C PHE A 122 -2.50 9.10 -9.09
N PRO A 123 -2.86 8.16 -8.23
CA PRO A 123 -2.75 8.31 -6.79
C PRO A 123 -1.29 8.19 -6.34
N VAL A 124 -1.01 8.47 -5.08
CA VAL A 124 0.35 8.40 -4.54
C VAL A 124 0.36 7.57 -3.26
N ILE A 125 1.40 6.78 -3.11
CA ILE A 125 1.77 6.13 -1.86
C ILE A 125 3.04 6.80 -1.36
N ASP A 126 2.94 7.48 -0.23
CA ASP A 126 4.11 8.03 0.46
C ASP A 126 4.65 7.01 1.46
N VAL A 127 5.96 6.79 1.42
CA VAL A 127 6.67 5.92 2.37
C VAL A 127 7.72 6.73 3.13
N PRO A 128 8.00 6.42 4.40
CA PRO A 128 9.05 7.08 5.16
C PRO A 128 10.42 6.99 4.48
N TRP A 129 11.25 8.01 4.65
CA TRP A 129 12.64 7.98 4.17
C TRP A 129 13.46 6.80 4.70
N SER A 130 13.19 6.37 5.94
CA SER A 130 13.84 5.21 6.57
C SER A 130 13.68 3.93 5.77
N PHE A 131 12.60 3.77 4.98
CA PHE A 131 12.38 2.59 4.15
C PHE A 131 13.39 2.47 3.01
N GLY A 132 14.08 3.57 2.66
CA GLY A 132 15.20 3.53 1.73
C GLY A 132 16.38 2.68 2.21
N SER A 133 16.54 2.51 3.51
CA SER A 133 17.58 1.70 4.15
C SER A 133 17.06 0.41 4.80
N HIS A 134 15.74 0.25 4.91
CA HIS A 134 15.09 -0.92 5.50
C HIS A 134 14.09 -1.55 4.53
N LEU A 135 14.60 -2.32 3.60
CA LEU A 135 13.82 -2.91 2.50
C LEU A 135 12.58 -3.72 2.95
N PRO A 136 12.62 -4.51 4.07
CA PRO A 136 11.46 -5.23 4.57
C PRO A 136 10.21 -4.36 4.75
N ALA A 137 10.37 -3.13 5.22
CA ALA A 137 9.27 -2.20 5.45
C ALA A 137 8.47 -1.86 4.16
N LEU A 138 9.04 -2.05 2.97
CA LEU A 138 8.32 -1.86 1.71
C LEU A 138 7.11 -2.79 1.54
N LEU A 139 7.01 -3.90 2.29
CA LEU A 139 5.82 -4.77 2.24
C LEU A 139 4.53 -4.03 2.61
N THR A 140 4.62 -2.93 3.37
CA THR A 140 3.46 -2.06 3.67
C THR A 140 2.92 -1.33 2.44
N VAL A 141 3.68 -1.22 1.36
CA VAL A 141 3.18 -0.66 0.09
C VAL A 141 2.00 -1.47 -0.45
N ALA A 142 1.95 -2.79 -0.18
CA ALA A 142 0.80 -3.61 -0.56
C ALA A 142 -0.48 -3.21 0.19
N HIS A 143 -0.37 -2.86 1.49
CA HIS A 143 -1.47 -2.32 2.29
C HIS A 143 -1.97 -0.97 1.72
N GLU A 144 -1.06 -0.05 1.46
CA GLU A 144 -1.41 1.25 0.90
C GLU A 144 -2.03 1.14 -0.51
N ALA A 145 -1.55 0.20 -1.33
CA ALA A 145 -2.12 -0.08 -2.63
C ALA A 145 -3.55 -0.64 -2.53
N ALA A 146 -3.85 -1.44 -1.51
CA ALA A 146 -5.19 -1.96 -1.27
C ALA A 146 -6.21 -0.87 -0.94
N HIS A 147 -5.83 0.20 -0.25
CA HIS A 147 -6.70 1.37 -0.07
C HIS A 147 -7.10 2.00 -1.40
N HIS A 148 -6.21 2.03 -2.39
CA HIS A 148 -6.55 2.52 -3.73
C HIS A 148 -7.46 1.54 -4.49
N ILE A 149 -7.35 0.23 -4.25
CA ILE A 149 -8.30 -0.77 -4.78
C ILE A 149 -9.69 -0.52 -4.22
N ASP A 150 -9.82 -0.38 -2.89
CA ASP A 150 -11.11 -0.07 -2.24
C ASP A 150 -11.74 1.18 -2.84
N GLU A 151 -10.99 2.28 -2.91
CA GLU A 151 -11.49 3.55 -3.44
C GLU A 151 -11.90 3.46 -4.91
N ASP A 152 -11.02 2.93 -5.75
CA ASP A 152 -11.22 2.91 -7.20
C ASP A 152 -12.32 1.94 -7.64
N ARG A 153 -12.60 0.91 -6.83
CA ARG A 153 -13.66 -0.07 -7.07
C ARG A 153 -14.91 0.17 -6.22
N GLY A 154 -14.86 1.13 -5.27
CA GLY A 154 -16.00 1.47 -4.40
C GLY A 154 -16.41 0.32 -3.50
N LEU A 155 -15.44 -0.39 -2.91
CA LEU A 155 -15.70 -1.62 -2.15
C LEU A 155 -16.21 -1.36 -0.73
N GLY A 156 -16.09 -0.14 -0.21
CA GLY A 156 -16.34 0.18 1.20
C GLY A 156 -17.67 -0.34 1.74
N ASP A 157 -18.78 -0.24 0.98
CA ASP A 157 -20.07 -0.79 1.41
C ASP A 157 -20.09 -2.33 1.37
N GLU A 158 -19.42 -2.96 0.43
CA GLU A 158 -19.31 -4.41 0.36
C GLU A 158 -18.44 -4.95 1.49
N ILE A 159 -17.33 -4.28 1.82
CA ILE A 159 -16.46 -4.62 2.95
C ILE A 159 -17.28 -4.61 4.24
N ARG A 160 -17.99 -3.52 4.53
CA ARG A 160 -18.83 -3.41 5.73
C ARG A 160 -19.89 -4.51 5.80
N ARG A 161 -20.63 -4.74 4.70
CA ARG A 161 -21.64 -5.82 4.65
C ARG A 161 -21.05 -7.21 4.96
N ARG A 162 -19.85 -7.50 4.45
CA ARG A 162 -19.18 -8.79 4.70
C ARG A 162 -18.81 -8.96 6.17
N ILE A 163 -18.31 -7.89 6.80
CA ILE A 163 -17.97 -7.87 8.23
C ILE A 163 -19.23 -8.03 9.07
N THR A 164 -20.31 -7.28 8.79
CA THR A 164 -21.59 -7.40 9.48
C THR A 164 -22.17 -8.81 9.35
N ALA A 165 -22.05 -9.43 8.17
CA ALA A 165 -22.55 -10.78 7.91
C ALA A 165 -21.61 -11.90 8.40
N ALA A 166 -20.48 -11.56 9.03
CA ALA A 166 -19.48 -12.53 9.48
C ALA A 166 -19.95 -13.41 10.66
N GLY A 167 -21.04 -13.03 11.34
CA GLY A 167 -21.61 -13.78 12.45
C GLY A 167 -21.04 -13.36 13.81
N LEU A 168 -20.37 -12.23 13.89
CA LEU A 168 -19.98 -11.62 15.17
C LEU A 168 -21.21 -11.09 15.91
N ALA A 169 -21.14 -11.09 17.25
CA ALA A 169 -22.14 -10.39 18.07
C ALA A 169 -22.11 -8.88 17.71
N PRO A 170 -23.27 -8.19 17.71
CA PRO A 170 -23.35 -6.81 17.21
C PRO A 170 -22.35 -5.84 17.87
N GLU A 171 -22.15 -5.96 19.19
CA GLU A 171 -21.20 -5.13 19.95
C GLU A 171 -19.74 -5.36 19.54
N ARG A 172 -19.43 -6.52 18.97
CA ARG A 172 -18.11 -6.86 18.45
C ARG A 172 -17.95 -6.53 16.98
N ALA A 173 -19.03 -6.56 16.20
CA ALA A 173 -19.03 -6.20 14.79
C ALA A 173 -18.80 -4.69 14.57
N VAL A 174 -19.41 -3.82 15.41
CA VAL A 174 -19.34 -2.36 15.28
C VAL A 174 -17.91 -1.78 15.20
N PRO A 175 -16.96 -2.17 16.05
CA PRO A 175 -15.56 -1.73 15.88
C PRO A 175 -14.98 -2.15 14.54
N TRP A 176 -15.18 -3.40 14.11
CA TRP A 176 -14.66 -3.89 12.83
C TRP A 176 -15.28 -3.21 11.60
N GLU A 177 -16.57 -2.79 11.69
CA GLU A 177 -17.21 -1.99 10.64
C GLU A 177 -16.55 -0.62 10.51
N ARG A 178 -16.14 -0.01 11.62
CA ARG A 178 -15.38 1.26 11.62
C ARG A 178 -14.00 1.07 11.01
N TRP A 179 -13.33 -0.04 11.31
CA TRP A 179 -12.00 -0.39 10.82
C TRP A 179 -12.00 -1.11 9.47
N SER A 180 -13.13 -1.14 8.79
CA SER A 180 -13.33 -1.97 7.60
C SER A 180 -12.30 -1.75 6.49
N GLY A 181 -11.92 -0.49 6.22
CA GLY A 181 -10.90 -0.15 5.22
C GLY A 181 -9.50 -0.66 5.58
N GLU A 182 -9.12 -0.51 6.86
CA GLU A 182 -7.84 -1.01 7.38
C GLU A 182 -7.81 -2.55 7.39
N ALA A 183 -8.90 -3.18 7.84
CA ALA A 183 -9.00 -4.63 7.83
C ALA A 183 -8.90 -5.21 6.41
N PHE A 184 -9.53 -4.55 5.43
CA PHE A 184 -9.43 -4.94 4.03
C PHE A 184 -8.00 -4.80 3.51
N ALA A 185 -7.34 -3.68 3.79
CA ALA A 185 -5.97 -3.43 3.35
C ALA A 185 -4.97 -4.41 3.98
N ASP A 186 -5.10 -4.71 5.28
CA ASP A 186 -4.30 -5.70 5.99
C ASP A 186 -4.50 -7.11 5.41
N VAL A 187 -5.75 -7.49 5.09
CA VAL A 187 -6.04 -8.79 4.47
C VAL A 187 -5.43 -8.87 3.06
N CYS A 188 -5.56 -7.83 2.23
CA CYS A 188 -4.95 -7.80 0.90
C CYS A 188 -3.42 -7.95 0.96
N ALA A 189 -2.76 -7.19 1.86
CA ALA A 189 -1.32 -7.28 2.06
C ALA A 189 -0.89 -8.67 2.54
N ALA A 190 -1.64 -9.29 3.45
CA ALA A 190 -1.39 -10.64 3.94
C ALA A 190 -1.61 -11.70 2.86
N VAL A 191 -2.61 -11.54 1.98
CA VAL A 191 -2.81 -12.44 0.82
C VAL A 191 -1.65 -12.35 -0.15
N LEU A 192 -1.15 -11.15 -0.42
CA LEU A 192 -0.05 -10.95 -1.40
C LEU A 192 1.31 -11.35 -0.83
N CYS A 193 1.64 -10.88 0.39
CA CYS A 193 2.99 -10.99 0.97
C CYS A 193 3.13 -12.11 2.02
N GLY A 194 2.03 -12.75 2.41
CA GLY A 194 2.03 -13.85 3.38
C GLY A 194 2.44 -13.43 4.80
N PRO A 195 2.98 -14.39 5.59
CA PRO A 195 3.37 -14.15 6.98
C PRO A 195 4.44 -13.06 7.16
N ALA A 196 5.25 -12.80 6.12
CA ALA A 196 6.27 -11.77 6.15
C ALA A 196 5.67 -10.37 6.38
N TYR A 197 4.47 -10.09 5.83
CA TYR A 197 3.77 -8.84 6.09
C TYR A 197 3.39 -8.70 7.58
N ALA A 198 2.81 -9.74 8.18
CA ALA A 198 2.42 -9.70 9.59
C ALA A 198 3.62 -9.43 10.51
N ALA A 199 4.78 -9.95 10.17
CA ALA A 199 6.00 -9.75 10.94
C ALA A 199 6.59 -8.34 10.77
N VAL A 200 6.57 -7.79 9.55
CA VAL A 200 6.96 -6.39 9.30
C VAL A 200 5.98 -5.43 9.98
N LEU A 201 4.69 -5.73 9.95
CA LEU A 201 3.67 -4.94 10.66
C LEU A 201 3.92 -4.93 12.17
N ALA A 202 4.29 -6.08 12.77
CA ALA A 202 4.65 -6.14 14.18
C ALA A 202 5.83 -5.22 14.51
N GLU A 203 6.90 -5.28 13.73
CA GLU A 203 8.08 -4.42 13.90
C GLU A 203 7.71 -2.92 13.83
N LEU A 204 6.86 -2.54 12.91
CA LEU A 204 6.44 -1.14 12.74
C LEU A 204 5.50 -0.66 13.85
N LEU A 205 4.66 -1.54 14.39
CA LEU A 205 3.76 -1.22 15.50
C LEU A 205 4.54 -1.10 16.81
N ASP A 206 5.51 -1.99 17.05
CA ASP A 206 6.39 -1.94 18.23
C ASP A 206 7.26 -0.66 18.23
N ALA A 207 7.79 -0.26 17.06
CA ALA A 207 8.56 0.97 16.93
C ALA A 207 7.74 2.25 17.15
N GLY A 208 6.42 2.17 17.03
CA GLY A 208 5.50 3.29 17.29
C GLY A 208 5.19 3.51 18.77
N ASP A 209 5.38 2.47 19.60
CA ASP A 209 5.06 2.51 21.03
C ASP A 209 6.14 3.22 21.87
N ASP A 210 7.36 3.39 21.33
CA ASP A 210 8.48 4.07 22.00
C ASP A 210 8.37 5.62 21.99
N THR A 211 7.36 6.17 21.35
CA THR A 211 7.07 7.61 21.44
C THR A 211 6.09 7.86 22.57
N ASP A 212 6.56 8.46 23.68
CA ASP A 212 5.76 8.92 24.83
C ASP A 212 4.65 9.95 24.47
N GLU A 213 4.49 10.29 23.21
CA GLU A 213 3.37 11.07 22.72
C GLU A 213 2.32 10.11 22.13
N PRO A 214 1.08 10.10 22.67
CA PRO A 214 -0.02 9.39 22.05
C PRO A 214 -0.13 9.88 20.61
N ASP A 215 0.00 8.97 19.66
CA ASP A 215 -0.14 9.30 18.23
C ASP A 215 -1.50 9.97 18.02
N GLU A 216 -1.51 11.27 17.70
CA GLU A 216 -2.75 12.03 17.44
C GLU A 216 -3.65 11.35 16.39
N ARG A 217 -3.10 10.36 15.68
CA ARG A 217 -3.80 9.52 14.70
C ARG A 217 -4.70 8.45 15.32
N ASP A 218 -4.44 8.02 16.56
CA ASP A 218 -5.26 7.02 17.26
C ASP A 218 -6.52 7.60 17.90
N PHE A 219 -6.62 8.92 18.02
CA PHE A 219 -7.78 9.57 18.66
C PHE A 219 -9.09 9.42 17.87
N ASP A 220 -9.04 9.16 16.57
CA ASP A 220 -10.26 8.95 15.76
C ASP A 220 -10.76 7.50 15.75
N GLY A 221 -10.02 6.54 16.34
CA GLY A 221 -10.39 5.14 16.36
C GLY A 221 -10.54 4.53 14.95
N ALA A 222 -9.83 5.08 13.97
CA ALA A 222 -9.90 4.63 12.57
C ALA A 222 -9.13 3.34 12.33
N HIS A 223 -8.16 3.02 13.18
CA HIS A 223 -7.34 1.81 13.06
C HIS A 223 -7.69 0.79 14.14
N PRO A 224 -7.64 -0.53 13.80
CA PRO A 224 -7.73 -1.57 14.80
C PRO A 224 -6.53 -1.52 15.76
N PRO A 225 -6.69 -1.94 17.02
CA PRO A 225 -5.57 -2.09 17.95
C PRO A 225 -4.47 -2.99 17.36
N PRO A 226 -3.18 -2.74 17.67
CA PRO A 226 -2.05 -3.49 17.14
C PRO A 226 -2.23 -5.01 17.20
N GLY A 227 -2.64 -5.54 18.35
CA GLY A 227 -2.90 -6.98 18.53
C GLY A 227 -4.00 -7.53 17.62
N ALA A 228 -5.05 -6.76 17.34
CA ALA A 228 -6.13 -7.16 16.43
C ALA A 228 -5.64 -7.20 14.96
N ARG A 229 -4.83 -6.22 14.55
CA ARG A 229 -4.21 -6.20 13.21
C ARG A 229 -3.29 -7.39 12.99
N LEU A 230 -2.45 -7.72 13.97
CA LEU A 230 -1.53 -8.86 13.89
C LEU A 230 -2.28 -10.20 13.82
N ARG A 231 -3.34 -10.38 14.62
CA ARG A 231 -4.18 -11.59 14.52
C ARG A 231 -4.89 -11.68 13.17
N LEU A 232 -5.44 -10.56 12.68
CA LEU A 232 -6.11 -10.48 11.37
C LEU A 232 -5.17 -10.88 10.22
N THR A 233 -3.97 -10.30 10.16
CA THR A 233 -3.00 -10.56 9.10
C THR A 233 -2.47 -11.99 9.14
N ARG A 234 -2.23 -12.56 10.33
CA ARG A 234 -1.85 -13.97 10.50
C ARG A 234 -2.97 -14.90 10.06
N ALA A 235 -4.21 -14.63 10.46
CA ALA A 235 -5.37 -15.41 10.05
C ALA A 235 -5.58 -15.34 8.52
N ALA A 236 -5.46 -14.15 7.92
CA ALA A 236 -5.58 -13.97 6.47
C ALA A 236 -4.50 -14.74 5.70
N ALA A 237 -3.25 -14.69 6.13
CA ALA A 237 -2.16 -15.43 5.50
C ALA A 237 -2.38 -16.95 5.57
N ARG A 238 -2.85 -17.48 6.72
CA ARG A 238 -3.21 -18.91 6.84
C ARG A 238 -4.35 -19.31 5.93
N LEU A 239 -5.45 -18.55 5.96
CA LEU A 239 -6.64 -18.82 5.14
C LEU A 239 -6.35 -18.69 3.64
N ALA A 240 -5.39 -17.85 3.26
CA ALA A 240 -4.89 -17.75 1.90
C ALA A 240 -3.92 -18.88 1.50
N GLY A 241 -3.59 -19.80 2.43
CA GLY A 241 -2.77 -20.97 2.14
C GLY A 241 -1.26 -20.71 2.07
N HIS A 242 -0.76 -19.64 2.73
CA HIS A 242 0.67 -19.40 2.78
C HIS A 242 1.41 -20.41 3.67
N PRO A 243 2.50 -21.04 3.18
CA PRO A 243 3.33 -21.93 3.98
C PRO A 243 4.09 -21.15 5.05
N GLY A 244 4.27 -21.75 6.23
CA GLY A 244 5.05 -21.14 7.31
C GLY A 244 4.32 -20.03 8.09
N ALA A 245 3.04 -19.83 7.85
CA ALA A 245 2.20 -19.15 8.81
C ALA A 245 2.25 -19.96 10.12
N PRO A 246 2.58 -19.33 11.28
CA PRO A 246 2.75 -20.06 12.51
C PRO A 246 1.53 -20.94 12.77
N ASP A 247 1.76 -22.26 12.86
CA ASP A 247 0.75 -23.22 13.32
C ASP A 247 0.81 -23.17 14.86
N ASP A 248 0.57 -21.97 15.40
CA ASP A 248 0.58 -21.76 16.83
C ASP A 248 -0.55 -22.59 17.43
N THR A 249 -0.14 -23.61 18.19
CA THR A 249 -1.08 -24.40 19.02
C THR A 249 -1.82 -23.49 20.01
N GLU A 250 -1.29 -22.32 20.34
CA GLU A 250 -1.95 -21.24 21.07
C GLU A 250 -3.05 -20.56 20.21
N ASP A 251 -2.88 -20.48 18.89
CA ASP A 251 -3.86 -19.89 17.97
C ASP A 251 -5.02 -20.84 17.60
N ARG A 252 -4.92 -22.15 17.86
CA ARG A 252 -6.08 -23.08 17.74
C ARG A 252 -7.16 -22.83 18.79
N ALA A 253 -6.82 -22.17 19.90
CA ALA A 253 -7.82 -21.68 20.85
C ALA A 253 -8.60 -20.47 20.29
N CYS A 254 -8.22 -19.94 19.11
CA CYS A 254 -8.72 -18.72 18.51
C CYS A 254 -9.66 -18.94 17.30
N ASP A 255 -10.21 -20.14 17.09
CA ASP A 255 -11.26 -20.35 16.06
C ASP A 255 -12.53 -19.51 16.33
N GLY A 256 -12.66 -18.94 17.55
CA GLY A 256 -13.64 -17.93 17.92
C GLY A 256 -13.09 -16.50 17.97
N ASP A 257 -11.83 -16.27 17.56
CA ASP A 257 -11.26 -14.93 17.53
C ASP A 257 -11.91 -14.09 16.41
N GLU A 258 -12.35 -12.91 16.77
CA GLU A 258 -13.00 -11.96 15.86
C GLU A 258 -12.15 -11.70 14.61
N ALA A 259 -10.84 -11.59 14.78
CA ALA A 259 -9.91 -11.34 13.67
C ALA A 259 -9.93 -12.49 12.66
N HIS A 260 -9.99 -13.76 13.12
CA HIS A 260 -10.11 -14.92 12.23
C HIS A 260 -11.45 -14.92 11.48
N VAL A 261 -12.53 -14.61 12.19
CA VAL A 261 -13.88 -14.53 11.61
C VAL A 261 -13.94 -13.44 10.54
N VAL A 262 -13.38 -12.26 10.82
CA VAL A 262 -13.31 -11.13 9.86
C VAL A 262 -12.44 -11.48 8.66
N ALA A 263 -11.24 -12.04 8.88
CA ALA A 263 -10.38 -12.50 7.78
C ALA A 263 -11.12 -13.49 6.86
N GLY A 264 -11.81 -14.48 7.48
CA GLY A 264 -12.62 -15.44 6.74
C GLY A 264 -13.78 -14.81 5.97
N ALA A 265 -14.42 -13.78 6.50
CA ALA A 265 -15.50 -13.07 5.83
C ALA A 265 -14.99 -12.27 4.61
N LEU A 266 -13.81 -11.64 4.73
CA LEU A 266 -13.20 -10.89 3.65
C LEU A 266 -12.61 -11.80 2.55
N LEU A 267 -12.16 -13.00 2.89
CA LEU A 267 -11.59 -13.95 1.93
C LEU A 267 -12.62 -14.84 1.24
N ARG A 268 -13.81 -15.03 1.84
CA ARG A 268 -14.84 -15.93 1.30
C ARG A 268 -15.50 -15.39 0.04
N GLY A 269 -15.50 -16.22 -1.02
CA GLY A 269 -16.29 -16.02 -2.24
C GLY A 269 -15.87 -14.81 -3.06
N GLY A 270 -16.55 -14.61 -4.16
CA GLY A 270 -16.30 -13.52 -5.08
C GLY A 270 -16.85 -12.17 -4.59
N TRP A 271 -16.22 -11.09 -5.01
CA TRP A 271 -16.59 -9.71 -4.73
C TRP A 271 -17.35 -9.10 -5.91
N SER A 272 -18.48 -8.48 -5.66
CA SER A 272 -19.26 -7.83 -6.73
C SER A 272 -18.49 -6.70 -7.41
N GLY A 273 -17.73 -5.93 -6.63
CA GLY A 273 -16.86 -4.88 -7.13
C GLY A 273 -15.60 -5.38 -7.86
N LEU A 274 -15.29 -6.68 -7.80
CA LEU A 274 -14.13 -7.31 -8.44
C LEU A 274 -14.53 -8.38 -9.46
N ASP A 275 -15.64 -8.18 -10.16
CA ASP A 275 -16.16 -9.08 -11.21
C ASP A 275 -16.38 -10.53 -10.74
N GLY A 276 -16.69 -10.72 -9.46
CA GLY A 276 -16.92 -12.03 -8.88
C GLY A 276 -15.64 -12.77 -8.48
N LEU A 277 -14.46 -12.18 -8.61
CA LEU A 277 -13.21 -12.76 -8.13
C LEU A 277 -13.11 -12.67 -6.60
N SER A 278 -12.52 -13.68 -5.96
CA SER A 278 -12.08 -13.58 -4.56
C SER A 278 -10.78 -12.79 -4.45
N LEU A 279 -10.43 -12.33 -3.26
CA LEU A 279 -9.12 -11.67 -3.04
C LEU A 279 -7.96 -12.63 -3.31
N THR A 280 -8.13 -13.92 -3.04
CA THR A 280 -7.13 -14.94 -3.33
C THR A 280 -6.97 -15.19 -4.83
N ASP A 281 -8.06 -15.11 -5.61
CA ASP A 281 -7.98 -15.20 -7.08
C ASP A 281 -7.31 -13.96 -7.67
N LEU A 282 -7.68 -12.77 -7.15
CA LEU A 282 -7.18 -11.50 -7.65
C LEU A 282 -5.68 -11.31 -7.36
N LEU A 283 -5.30 -11.47 -6.09
CA LEU A 283 -3.94 -11.18 -5.61
C LEU A 283 -3.04 -12.43 -5.57
N GLY A 284 -3.66 -13.61 -5.62
CA GLY A 284 -2.97 -14.89 -5.63
C GLY A 284 -2.72 -15.47 -7.01
N ALA A 285 -3.26 -14.86 -8.08
CA ALA A 285 -3.26 -15.38 -9.45
C ALA A 285 -1.86 -15.46 -10.11
N GLY A 286 -0.82 -14.93 -9.47
CA GLY A 286 0.57 -15.16 -9.87
C GLY A 286 1.02 -16.62 -9.76
N GLY A 287 0.11 -17.55 -9.43
CA GLY A 287 0.30 -19.00 -9.46
C GLY A 287 0.94 -19.60 -8.21
N PRO A 288 0.69 -20.91 -7.97
CA PRO A 288 1.22 -21.64 -6.82
C PRO A 288 2.75 -21.71 -6.69
N PRO A 289 3.59 -21.54 -7.75
CA PRO A 289 5.03 -21.71 -7.57
C PRO A 289 5.72 -20.63 -6.72
N GLY A 290 5.20 -19.39 -6.68
CA GLY A 290 5.88 -18.28 -5.98
C GLY A 290 5.71 -18.29 -4.45
N ARG A 291 4.58 -18.79 -3.95
CA ARG A 291 4.26 -18.76 -2.50
C ARG A 291 5.02 -19.83 -1.71
N ALA A 292 5.24 -21.01 -2.30
CA ALA A 292 5.93 -22.11 -1.63
C ALA A 292 7.43 -21.83 -1.43
N ASP A 293 7.99 -20.87 -2.17
CA ASP A 293 9.44 -20.65 -2.23
C ASP A 293 9.96 -19.56 -1.28
N VAL A 294 9.09 -18.77 -0.60
CA VAL A 294 9.52 -17.67 0.27
C VAL A 294 10.46 -18.11 1.39
N PRO A 295 10.18 -19.17 2.19
CA PRO A 295 11.10 -19.65 3.22
C PRO A 295 12.43 -20.18 2.64
N GLU A 296 12.39 -20.82 1.48
CA GLU A 296 13.59 -21.26 0.76
C GLU A 296 14.34 -20.08 0.17
N GLY A 297 13.62 -19.12 -0.42
CA GLY A 297 14.18 -17.87 -0.92
C GLY A 297 14.96 -17.12 0.17
N ALA A 298 14.41 -17.02 1.39
CA ALA A 298 15.09 -16.42 2.54
C ALA A 298 16.40 -17.15 2.88
N ARG A 299 16.38 -18.48 2.92
CA ARG A 299 17.61 -19.27 3.16
C ARG A 299 18.66 -19.04 2.09
N ARG A 300 18.27 -18.98 0.82
CA ARG A 300 19.16 -18.72 -0.31
C ARG A 300 19.78 -17.34 -0.26
N LEU A 301 18.97 -16.32 0.06
CA LEU A 301 19.45 -14.95 0.22
C LEU A 301 20.50 -14.85 1.35
N LEU A 302 20.26 -15.49 2.50
CA LEU A 302 21.21 -15.56 3.60
C LEU A 302 22.48 -16.34 3.24
N ALA A 303 22.39 -17.32 2.35
CA ALA A 303 23.55 -18.06 1.81
C ALA A 303 24.27 -17.30 0.68
N GLY A 304 23.85 -16.08 0.34
CA GLY A 304 24.48 -15.26 -0.69
C GLY A 304 24.04 -15.57 -2.11
N GLY A 305 22.99 -16.37 -2.31
CA GLY A 305 22.40 -16.69 -3.61
C GLY A 305 21.15 -15.84 -3.93
N PRO A 306 20.53 -16.00 -5.13
CA PRO A 306 19.25 -15.40 -5.46
C PRO A 306 18.11 -16.14 -4.74
N SER A 307 17.00 -15.42 -4.45
CA SER A 307 15.81 -16.00 -3.81
C SER A 307 15.14 -17.06 -4.69
N ARG A 308 15.11 -16.82 -6.01
CA ARG A 308 14.37 -17.56 -7.03
C ARG A 308 12.84 -17.45 -6.90
N CYS A 309 12.36 -16.46 -6.16
CA CYS A 309 10.95 -16.10 -6.18
C CYS A 309 10.59 -15.50 -7.56
N SER A 310 9.38 -15.73 -8.02
CA SER A 310 8.91 -15.32 -9.35
C SER A 310 8.14 -14.00 -9.37
N SER A 311 7.99 -13.34 -8.20
CA SER A 311 7.24 -12.10 -8.03
C SER A 311 7.97 -11.11 -7.12
N ALA A 312 7.71 -9.81 -7.27
CA ALA A 312 8.30 -8.78 -6.41
C ALA A 312 7.88 -8.99 -4.95
N ALA A 313 6.61 -9.28 -4.70
CA ALA A 313 6.11 -9.59 -3.35
C ALA A 313 6.83 -10.80 -2.76
N GLY A 314 7.05 -11.87 -3.53
CA GLY A 314 7.77 -13.06 -3.08
C GLY A 314 9.22 -12.78 -2.73
N VAL A 315 9.95 -12.01 -3.55
CA VAL A 315 11.35 -11.62 -3.30
C VAL A 315 11.45 -10.75 -2.05
N LEU A 316 10.58 -9.76 -1.91
CA LEU A 316 10.55 -8.87 -0.75
C LEU A 316 10.16 -9.61 0.53
N ALA A 317 9.18 -10.52 0.46
CA ALA A 317 8.81 -11.37 1.59
C ALA A 317 9.97 -12.29 2.02
N ALA A 318 10.71 -12.86 1.05
CA ALA A 318 11.90 -13.66 1.34
C ALA A 318 13.01 -12.80 2.01
N ALA A 319 13.21 -11.56 1.55
CA ALA A 319 14.16 -10.64 2.16
C ALA A 319 13.74 -10.24 3.58
N ALA A 320 12.45 -9.97 3.82
CA ALA A 320 11.93 -9.67 5.15
C ALA A 320 12.11 -10.86 6.10
N LEU A 321 11.77 -12.06 5.66
CA LEU A 321 11.97 -13.28 6.46
C LEU A 321 13.46 -13.57 6.72
N ALA A 322 14.34 -13.25 5.77
CA ALA A 322 15.80 -13.35 5.97
C ALA A 322 16.29 -12.38 7.05
N PHE A 323 15.81 -11.13 7.03
CA PHE A 323 16.12 -10.13 8.06
C PHE A 323 15.72 -10.59 9.46
N GLN A 324 14.49 -11.09 9.60
CA GLN A 324 13.98 -11.58 10.89
C GLN A 324 14.77 -12.77 11.43
N ARG A 325 15.24 -13.67 10.56
CA ARG A 325 16.00 -14.85 10.97
C ARG A 325 17.41 -14.55 11.41
N ASP A 326 18.10 -13.69 10.69
CA ASP A 326 19.50 -13.31 10.99
C ASP A 326 19.82 -11.92 10.40
N PRO A 327 19.52 -10.82 11.14
CA PRO A 327 19.82 -9.46 10.69
C PRO A 327 21.30 -9.26 10.37
N ALA A 328 22.18 -9.88 11.14
CA ALA A 328 23.62 -9.75 10.92
C ALA A 328 24.09 -10.45 9.63
N ALA A 329 23.53 -11.62 9.30
CA ALA A 329 23.78 -12.26 8.01
C ALA A 329 23.11 -11.50 6.85
N TYR A 330 21.93 -10.93 7.08
CA TYR A 330 21.25 -10.07 6.11
C TYR A 330 22.17 -8.95 5.62
N ASP A 331 22.81 -8.24 6.55
CA ASP A 331 23.73 -7.15 6.22
C ASP A 331 25.01 -7.68 5.57
N ARG A 332 25.66 -8.67 6.18
CA ARG A 332 26.89 -9.25 5.64
C ARG A 332 26.74 -9.77 4.21
N GLN A 333 25.58 -10.33 3.89
CA GLN A 333 25.30 -10.87 2.56
C GLN A 333 24.66 -9.85 1.61
N ALA A 334 24.50 -8.59 2.03
CA ALA A 334 23.86 -7.54 1.27
C ALA A 334 22.50 -8.00 0.68
N VAL A 335 21.67 -8.65 1.50
CA VAL A 335 20.41 -9.26 1.08
C VAL A 335 19.49 -8.23 0.47
N GLY A 336 19.40 -7.03 1.06
CA GLY A 336 18.57 -5.93 0.53
C GLY A 336 18.95 -5.56 -0.91
N GLU A 337 20.24 -5.37 -1.20
CA GLU A 337 20.73 -5.02 -2.53
C GLU A 337 20.48 -6.14 -3.56
N ARG A 338 20.60 -7.40 -3.13
CA ARG A 338 20.30 -8.56 -3.97
C ARG A 338 18.81 -8.64 -4.31
N ALA A 339 17.96 -8.47 -3.29
CA ALA A 339 16.51 -8.47 -3.47
C ALA A 339 16.07 -7.35 -4.42
N VAL A 340 16.57 -6.12 -4.23
CA VAL A 340 16.34 -5.01 -5.17
C VAL A 340 16.76 -5.39 -6.59
N THR A 341 17.93 -5.98 -6.74
CA THR A 341 18.43 -6.37 -8.08
C THR A 341 17.57 -7.48 -8.70
N GLU A 342 17.09 -8.43 -7.89
CA GLU A 342 16.27 -9.54 -8.35
C GLU A 342 14.88 -9.04 -8.79
N VAL A 343 14.20 -8.20 -8.00
CA VAL A 343 12.92 -7.59 -8.37
C VAL A 343 13.05 -6.81 -9.69
N LEU A 344 14.08 -5.98 -9.83
CA LEU A 344 14.27 -5.20 -11.05
C LEU A 344 14.56 -6.06 -12.30
N ARG A 345 15.05 -7.29 -12.12
CA ARG A 345 15.20 -8.26 -13.23
C ARG A 345 13.89 -8.93 -13.62
N LEU A 346 12.95 -9.10 -12.69
CA LEU A 346 11.63 -9.66 -13.01
C LEU A 346 10.82 -8.74 -13.93
N ARG A 347 11.12 -7.45 -13.90
CA ARG A 347 10.50 -6.43 -14.76
C ARG A 347 11.04 -6.43 -16.21
N ALA A 348 12.27 -6.88 -16.43
CA ALA A 348 12.97 -6.83 -17.72
C ALA A 348 12.54 -7.93 -18.67
#